data_42c65eff1d20a100e72f4e4edbee4692
#
_entry.id   42c65eff1d20a100e72f4e4edbee4692
#
_cell.length_a   1.000
_cell.length_b   1.000
_cell.length_c   1.000
_cell.angle_alpha   90.00
_cell.angle_beta   90.00
_cell.angle_gamma   90.00
#
_symmetry.space_group_name_H-M   'P 1'
#
loop_
_entity.id
_entity.type
_entity.pdbx_description
1 polymer ?
#
loop_
_entity_poly.entity_id
_entity_poly.type
_entity_poly.pdbx_seq_one_letter_code
_entity_poly.pdbx_strand_id
1 'polypeptide(L)'
;MLQKIKKRYVGDKAFYRMTLGIAVPIMIQNGISNFVSMLDNIMVGNVSAEQMSGVSIVNQLIFVFNLMIFGAVSGAGIFGAQFYGSGDTKGVRDTFRFKLLSCGLLTALGILIFLGFGDVLIRQYLQGEGSAEQIEACFGYAKQYLMIMNMLMVNLITNKK
;
A
#
# COMPACT_ATOMS: atom_id res chain seq x y z
N MET A 1 0.25 -2.05 -46.18
CA MET A 1 -0.56 -2.58 -45.09
C MET A 1 0.15 -2.47 -43.73
N LEU A 2 1.39 -2.90 -43.61
CA LEU A 2 2.21 -2.83 -42.36
C LEU A 2 2.42 -1.40 -41.82
N GLN A 3 2.61 -0.38 -42.62
CA GLN A 3 2.75 1.01 -42.17
C GLN A 3 1.44 1.58 -41.57
N LYS A 4 0.27 1.16 -42.05
CA LYS A 4 -1.02 1.55 -41.44
C LYS A 4 -1.25 0.91 -40.10
N ILE A 5 -0.79 -0.32 -39.90
CA ILE A 5 -0.84 -1.04 -38.63
C ILE A 5 0.13 -0.40 -37.60
N LYS A 6 1.35 -0.10 -38.05
CA LYS A 6 2.35 0.56 -37.21
C LYS A 6 1.86 1.93 -36.68
N LYS A 7 1.20 2.73 -37.52
CA LYS A 7 0.64 4.04 -37.14
C LYS A 7 -0.57 3.94 -36.19
N ARG A 8 -1.25 2.79 -36.16
CA ARG A 8 -2.46 2.58 -35.37
C ARG A 8 -2.16 2.02 -33.97
N TYR A 9 -1.05 1.29 -33.80
CA TYR A 9 -0.69 0.60 -32.55
C TYR A 9 0.59 1.09 -31.90
N VAL A 10 1.41 1.82 -32.64
CA VAL A 10 2.68 2.38 -32.11
C VAL A 10 2.52 3.88 -31.99
N GLY A 11 2.64 4.39 -30.76
CA GLY A 11 2.58 5.80 -30.46
C GLY A 11 3.75 6.57 -31.09
N ASP A 12 3.64 7.89 -31.10
CA ASP A 12 4.68 8.78 -31.61
C ASP A 12 5.89 8.83 -30.67
N LYS A 13 7.07 9.18 -31.19
CA LYS A 13 8.30 9.27 -30.39
C LYS A 13 8.14 10.24 -29.18
N ALA A 14 7.36 11.31 -29.35
CA ALA A 14 7.04 12.25 -28.29
C ALA A 14 6.23 11.59 -27.16
N PHE A 15 5.26 10.74 -27.51
CA PHE A 15 4.48 9.97 -26.56
C PHE A 15 5.36 9.04 -25.70
N TYR A 16 6.25 8.28 -26.34
CA TYR A 16 7.14 7.37 -25.60
C TYR A 16 8.12 8.12 -24.70
N ARG A 17 8.65 9.25 -25.16
CA ARG A 17 9.55 10.08 -24.36
C ARG A 17 8.85 10.61 -23.11
N MET A 18 7.62 11.08 -23.23
CA MET A 18 6.82 11.58 -22.11
C MET A 18 6.45 10.44 -21.17
N THR A 19 5.97 9.32 -21.70
CA THR A 19 5.57 8.15 -20.89
C THR A 19 6.76 7.56 -20.14
N LEU A 20 7.90 7.36 -20.80
CA LEU A 20 9.11 6.85 -20.15
C LEU A 20 9.66 7.83 -19.12
N GLY A 21 9.59 9.14 -19.38
CA GLY A 21 10.01 10.16 -18.43
C GLY A 21 9.24 10.13 -17.12
N ILE A 22 7.99 9.65 -17.13
CA ILE A 22 7.16 9.47 -15.93
C ILE A 22 7.30 8.04 -15.38
N ALA A 23 7.27 7.03 -16.24
CA ALA A 23 7.27 5.63 -15.83
C ALA A 23 8.60 5.21 -15.19
N VAL A 24 9.75 5.62 -15.74
CA VAL A 24 11.07 5.21 -15.25
C VAL A 24 11.32 5.63 -13.79
N PRO A 25 11.09 6.89 -13.38
CA PRO A 25 11.22 7.25 -11.96
C PRO A 25 10.31 6.44 -11.04
N ILE A 26 9.07 6.18 -11.46
CA ILE A 26 8.11 5.37 -10.68
C ILE A 26 8.60 3.92 -10.57
N MET A 27 9.12 3.34 -11.66
CA MET A 27 9.67 1.98 -11.65
C MET A 27 10.88 1.87 -10.73
N ILE A 28 11.79 2.87 -10.76
CA ILE A 28 12.94 2.91 -9.87
C ILE A 28 12.51 3.02 -8.41
N GLN A 29 11.56 3.89 -8.10
CA GLN A 29 11.00 4.04 -6.75
C GLN A 29 10.39 2.73 -6.24
N ASN A 30 9.56 2.07 -7.05
CA ASN A 30 8.98 0.78 -6.72
C ASN A 30 10.04 -0.32 -6.56
N GLY A 31 11.07 -0.32 -7.42
CA GLY A 31 12.21 -1.23 -7.32
C GLY A 31 12.95 -1.08 -6.00
N ILE A 32 13.25 0.15 -5.59
CA ILE A 32 13.90 0.44 -4.29
C ILE A 32 13.01 -0.02 -3.13
N SER A 33 11.72 0.29 -3.16
CA SER A 33 10.78 -0.12 -2.10
C SER A 33 10.68 -1.65 -1.98
N ASN A 34 10.60 -2.36 -3.10
CA ASN A 34 10.58 -3.82 -3.11
C ASN A 34 11.90 -4.42 -2.62
N PHE A 35 13.04 -3.80 -2.96
CA PHE A 35 14.35 -4.24 -2.48
C PHE A 35 14.48 -4.07 -0.96
N VAL A 36 14.02 -2.93 -0.41
CA VAL A 36 13.96 -2.71 1.05
C VAL A 36 13.09 -3.78 1.71
N SER A 37 11.90 -4.04 1.19
CA SER A 37 11.00 -5.09 1.72
C SER A 37 11.64 -6.49 1.65
N MET A 38 12.44 -6.78 0.63
CA MET A 38 13.19 -8.03 0.54
C MET A 38 14.26 -8.11 1.64
N LEU A 39 15.00 -7.02 1.91
CA LEU A 39 15.97 -6.96 3.01
C LEU A 39 15.28 -7.16 4.37
N ASP A 40 14.12 -6.53 4.59
CA ASP A 40 13.33 -6.70 5.81
C ASP A 40 12.95 -8.17 6.01
N ASN A 41 12.50 -8.86 4.96
CA ASN A 41 12.18 -10.30 5.01
C ASN A 41 13.41 -11.16 5.32
N ILE A 42 14.59 -10.84 4.77
CA ILE A 42 15.85 -11.54 5.08
C ILE A 42 16.23 -11.33 6.56
N MET A 43 16.08 -10.10 7.06
CA MET A 43 16.38 -9.79 8.46
C MET A 43 15.44 -10.55 9.41
N VAL A 44 14.15 -10.59 9.11
CA VAL A 44 13.13 -11.34 9.88
C VAL A 44 13.36 -12.86 9.74
N GLY A 45 13.83 -13.35 8.58
CA GLY A 45 14.14 -14.77 8.37
C GLY A 45 15.29 -15.32 9.23
N ASN A 46 16.12 -14.47 9.82
CA ASN A 46 17.17 -14.84 10.77
C ASN A 46 16.69 -14.94 12.23
N VAL A 47 15.42 -14.69 12.48
CA VAL A 47 14.77 -14.75 13.79
C VAL A 47 13.99 -16.07 13.93
N SER A 48 13.27 -16.27 15.02
CA SER A 48 12.52 -17.53 15.20
C SER A 48 11.35 -17.66 14.23
N ALA A 49 10.94 -18.92 13.95
CA ALA A 49 9.82 -19.19 13.06
C ALA A 49 8.50 -18.54 13.53
N GLU A 50 8.31 -18.46 14.84
CA GLU A 50 7.13 -17.85 15.46
C GLU A 50 7.10 -16.31 15.22
N GLN A 51 8.26 -15.66 15.28
CA GLN A 51 8.38 -14.23 14.99
C GLN A 51 8.10 -13.95 13.51
N MET A 52 8.65 -14.78 12.62
CA MET A 52 8.42 -14.66 11.17
C MET A 52 6.93 -14.85 10.83
N SER A 53 6.28 -15.84 11.43
CA SER A 53 4.85 -16.08 11.24
C SER A 53 4.01 -14.90 11.75
N GLY A 54 4.32 -14.35 12.93
CA GLY A 54 3.63 -13.18 13.48
C GLY A 54 3.74 -11.95 12.58
N VAL A 55 4.93 -11.64 12.08
CA VAL A 55 5.16 -10.53 11.14
C VAL A 55 4.42 -10.75 9.82
N SER A 56 4.41 -11.98 9.29
CA SER A 56 3.74 -12.33 8.04
C SER A 56 2.23 -12.10 8.10
N ILE A 57 1.59 -12.47 9.21
CA ILE A 57 0.15 -12.25 9.43
C ILE A 57 -0.18 -10.76 9.43
N VAL A 58 0.59 -9.95 10.15
CA VAL A 58 0.37 -8.50 10.19
C VAL A 58 0.60 -7.87 8.81
N ASN A 59 1.63 -8.29 8.09
CA ASN A 59 1.88 -7.83 6.72
C ASN A 59 0.72 -8.16 5.78
N GLN A 60 0.07 -9.32 5.94
CA GLN A 60 -1.12 -9.68 5.17
C GLN A 60 -2.30 -8.75 5.48
N LEU A 61 -2.52 -8.40 6.74
CA LEU A 61 -3.55 -7.45 7.14
C LEU A 61 -3.28 -6.04 6.58
N ILE A 62 -2.03 -5.59 6.66
CA ILE A 62 -1.58 -4.31 6.10
C ILE A 62 -1.72 -4.31 4.57
N PHE A 63 -1.45 -5.44 3.89
CA PHE A 63 -1.61 -5.56 2.45
C PHE A 63 -3.06 -5.33 2.02
N VAL A 64 -4.03 -5.96 2.70
CA VAL A 64 -5.47 -5.74 2.44
C VAL A 64 -5.84 -4.26 2.63
N PHE A 65 -5.33 -3.64 3.70
CA PHE A 65 -5.55 -2.22 3.96
C PHE A 65 -4.96 -1.32 2.86
N ASN A 66 -3.73 -1.60 2.42
CA ASN A 66 -3.11 -0.89 1.30
C ASN A 66 -3.90 -1.03 0.00
N LEU A 67 -4.50 -2.20 -0.25
CA LEU A 67 -5.34 -2.43 -1.42
C LEU A 67 -6.60 -1.55 -1.40
N MET A 68 -7.21 -1.36 -0.23
CA MET A 68 -8.36 -0.46 -0.07
C MET A 68 -7.99 1.01 -0.35
N ILE A 69 -6.86 1.48 0.19
CA ILE A 69 -6.34 2.83 -0.08
C ILE A 69 -6.04 2.99 -1.56
N PHE A 70 -5.36 2.02 -2.16
CA PHE A 70 -5.03 2.04 -3.59
C PHE A 70 -6.28 2.16 -4.46
N GLY A 71 -7.34 1.40 -4.15
CA GLY A 71 -8.61 1.47 -4.87
C GLY A 71 -9.24 2.86 -4.81
N ALA A 72 -9.31 3.47 -3.63
CA ALA A 72 -9.87 4.80 -3.44
C ALA A 72 -9.06 5.90 -4.14
N VAL A 73 -7.72 5.84 -4.02
CA VAL A 73 -6.82 6.82 -4.64
C VAL A 73 -6.79 6.69 -6.16
N SER A 74 -6.80 5.46 -6.69
CA SER A 74 -6.78 5.20 -8.13
C SER A 74 -8.10 5.61 -8.78
N GLY A 75 -9.25 5.29 -8.16
CA GLY A 75 -10.56 5.72 -8.65
C GLY A 75 -10.65 7.22 -8.82
N ALA A 76 -10.31 7.98 -7.77
CA ALA A 76 -10.26 9.43 -7.85
C ALA A 76 -9.21 9.95 -8.85
N GLY A 77 -8.12 9.19 -9.07
CA GLY A 77 -7.06 9.52 -10.03
C GLY A 77 -7.54 9.61 -11.47
N ILE A 78 -8.47 8.74 -11.85
CA ILE A 78 -9.05 8.72 -13.20
C ILE A 78 -9.79 10.04 -13.48
N PHE A 79 -10.61 10.50 -12.55
CA PHE A 79 -11.31 11.79 -12.68
C PHE A 79 -10.34 12.97 -12.72
N GLY A 80 -9.30 12.94 -11.89
CA GLY A 80 -8.25 13.97 -11.92
C GLY A 80 -7.54 14.07 -13.28
N ALA A 81 -7.26 12.93 -13.92
CA ALA A 81 -6.68 12.89 -15.25
C ALA A 81 -7.63 13.44 -16.34
N GLN A 82 -8.94 13.14 -16.23
CA GLN A 82 -9.96 13.65 -17.15
C GLN A 82 -10.11 15.17 -17.03
N PHE A 83 -10.20 15.72 -15.82
CA PHE A 83 -10.26 17.16 -15.59
C PHE A 83 -8.99 17.88 -16.06
N TYR A 84 -7.83 17.26 -15.84
CA TYR A 84 -6.57 17.81 -16.37
C TYR A 84 -6.56 17.84 -17.90
N GLY A 85 -7.02 16.76 -18.56
CA GLY A 85 -7.12 16.69 -20.02
C GLY A 85 -8.11 17.68 -20.63
N SER A 86 -9.18 18.04 -19.92
CA SER A 86 -10.18 19.04 -20.32
C SER A 86 -9.76 20.49 -19.99
N GLY A 87 -8.63 20.70 -19.29
CA GLY A 87 -8.17 22.02 -18.87
C GLY A 87 -8.92 22.58 -17.64
N ASP A 88 -9.78 21.79 -16.99
CA ASP A 88 -10.51 22.20 -15.80
C ASP A 88 -9.63 22.11 -14.53
N THR A 89 -8.92 23.20 -14.26
CA THR A 89 -8.05 23.32 -13.06
C THR A 89 -8.82 23.25 -11.74
N LYS A 90 -10.10 23.64 -11.75
CA LYS A 90 -10.96 23.54 -10.55
C LYS A 90 -11.29 22.06 -10.25
N GLY A 91 -11.70 21.29 -11.25
CA GLY A 91 -11.96 19.87 -11.13
C GLY A 91 -10.73 19.09 -10.66
N VAL A 92 -9.53 19.42 -11.17
CA VAL A 92 -8.26 18.81 -10.71
C VAL A 92 -8.04 19.07 -9.22
N ARG A 93 -8.22 20.31 -8.76
CA ARG A 93 -8.04 20.68 -7.35
C ARG A 93 -9.06 20.00 -6.43
N ASP A 94 -10.31 19.91 -6.86
CA ASP A 94 -11.37 19.28 -6.09
C ASP A 94 -11.14 17.76 -6.00
N THR A 95 -10.67 17.12 -7.08
CA THR A 95 -10.25 15.71 -7.07
C THR A 95 -9.08 15.46 -6.13
N PHE A 96 -8.11 16.37 -6.09
CA PHE A 96 -6.96 16.25 -5.19
C PHE A 96 -7.40 16.36 -3.71
N ARG A 97 -8.29 17.30 -3.38
CA ARG A 97 -8.87 17.44 -2.04
C ARG A 97 -9.64 16.18 -1.64
N PHE A 98 -10.44 15.65 -2.56
CA PHE A 98 -11.17 14.39 -2.33
C PHE A 98 -10.22 13.23 -2.04
N LYS A 99 -9.12 13.10 -2.80
CA LYS A 99 -8.08 12.10 -2.54
C LYS A 99 -7.49 12.20 -1.13
N LEU A 100 -7.14 13.42 -0.71
CA LEU A 100 -6.58 13.65 0.62
C LEU A 100 -7.58 13.31 1.74
N LEU A 101 -8.83 13.74 1.59
CA LEU A 101 -9.88 13.44 2.56
C LEU A 101 -10.19 11.93 2.63
N SER A 102 -10.32 11.27 1.48
CA SER A 102 -10.56 9.82 1.41
C SER A 102 -9.41 9.03 2.01
N CYS A 103 -8.17 9.39 1.70
CA CYS A 103 -6.98 8.74 2.26
C CYS A 103 -6.93 8.95 3.78
N GLY A 104 -7.15 10.17 4.27
CA GLY A 104 -7.17 10.47 5.71
C GLY A 104 -8.27 9.71 6.45
N LEU A 105 -9.49 9.66 5.88
CA LEU A 105 -10.61 8.92 6.46
C LEU A 105 -10.32 7.41 6.51
N LEU A 106 -9.85 6.83 5.41
CA LEU A 106 -9.51 5.40 5.36
C LEU A 106 -8.39 5.05 6.33
N THR A 107 -7.38 5.91 6.45
CA THR A 107 -6.28 5.68 7.40
C THR A 107 -6.78 5.75 8.85
N ALA A 108 -7.63 6.72 9.19
CA ALA A 108 -8.23 6.81 10.51
C ALA A 108 -9.10 5.59 10.84
N LEU A 109 -9.94 5.15 9.89
CA LEU A 109 -10.73 3.92 10.02
C LEU A 109 -9.84 2.68 10.18
N GLY A 110 -8.77 2.56 9.41
CA GLY A 110 -7.81 1.45 9.52
C GLY A 110 -7.17 1.39 10.89
N ILE A 111 -6.71 2.52 11.42
CA ILE A 111 -6.14 2.59 12.78
C ILE A 111 -7.18 2.16 13.82
N LEU A 112 -8.44 2.64 13.73
CA LEU A 112 -9.51 2.26 14.65
C LEU A 112 -9.81 0.76 14.58
N ILE A 113 -9.84 0.18 13.38
CA ILE A 113 -10.06 -1.26 13.18
C ILE A 113 -8.90 -2.06 13.80
N PHE A 114 -7.66 -1.68 13.53
CA PHE A 114 -6.50 -2.39 14.06
C PHE A 114 -6.36 -2.26 15.58
N LEU A 115 -6.73 -1.13 16.16
CA LEU A 115 -6.74 -0.96 17.62
C LEU A 115 -7.90 -1.70 18.31
N GLY A 116 -9.09 -1.71 17.68
CA GLY A 116 -10.29 -2.32 18.26
C GLY A 116 -10.40 -3.84 18.00
N PHE A 117 -10.04 -4.27 16.81
CA PHE A 117 -10.24 -5.64 16.33
C PHE A 117 -8.94 -6.36 15.96
N GLY A 118 -7.78 -5.75 16.14
CA GLY A 118 -6.49 -6.34 15.78
C GLY A 118 -6.24 -7.69 16.40
N ASP A 119 -6.53 -7.84 17.70
CA ASP A 119 -6.38 -9.11 18.42
C ASP A 119 -7.28 -10.21 17.84
N VAL A 120 -8.51 -9.87 17.48
CA VAL A 120 -9.48 -10.83 16.87
C VAL A 120 -9.00 -11.26 15.49
N LEU A 121 -8.54 -10.31 14.67
CA LEU A 121 -8.05 -10.57 13.32
C LEU A 121 -6.82 -11.48 13.35
N ILE A 122 -5.85 -11.22 14.23
CA ILE A 122 -4.66 -12.05 14.38
C ILE A 122 -5.03 -13.45 14.85
N ARG A 123 -5.90 -13.60 15.86
CA ARG A 123 -6.34 -14.90 16.36
C ARG A 123 -7.08 -15.70 15.30
N GLN A 124 -7.90 -15.07 14.48
CA GLN A 124 -8.62 -15.75 13.42
C GLN A 124 -7.69 -16.28 12.32
N TYR A 125 -6.58 -15.58 12.08
CA TYR A 125 -5.55 -16.03 11.13
C TYR A 125 -4.72 -17.19 11.67
N LEU A 126 -4.51 -17.25 12.98
CA LEU A 126 -3.77 -18.32 13.67
C LEU A 126 -4.58 -19.61 13.91
N GLN A 127 -5.89 -19.61 13.65
CA GLN A 127 -6.74 -20.80 13.82
C GLN A 127 -6.35 -21.87 12.81
N GLY A 128 -5.79 -22.97 13.30
CA GLY A 128 -5.49 -24.17 12.50
C GLY A 128 -4.01 -24.44 12.25
N GLU A 129 -3.06 -23.61 12.72
CA GLU A 129 -1.63 -23.80 12.51
C GLU A 129 -0.87 -23.94 13.83
N GLY A 130 -0.36 -25.14 14.13
CA GLY A 130 0.61 -25.38 15.20
C GLY A 130 0.07 -25.78 16.55
N SER A 131 0.98 -25.94 17.54
CA SER A 131 0.64 -26.21 18.93
C SER A 131 0.12 -24.95 19.63
N ALA A 132 -0.66 -25.11 20.71
CA ALA A 132 -1.20 -23.96 21.46
C ALA A 132 -0.11 -22.98 21.94
N GLU A 133 1.06 -23.51 22.30
CA GLU A 133 2.22 -22.71 22.75
C GLU A 133 2.82 -21.87 21.60
N GLN A 134 2.92 -22.44 20.41
CA GLN A 134 3.39 -21.73 19.20
C GLN A 134 2.41 -20.63 18.77
N ILE A 135 1.11 -20.91 18.84
CA ILE A 135 0.05 -19.94 18.52
C ILE A 135 0.13 -18.73 19.46
N GLU A 136 0.31 -18.95 20.76
CA GLU A 136 0.40 -17.86 21.75
C GLU A 136 1.70 -17.02 21.56
N ALA A 137 2.82 -17.66 21.25
CA ALA A 137 4.07 -16.98 20.93
C ALA A 137 3.93 -16.12 19.65
N CYS A 138 3.39 -16.67 18.56
CA CYS A 138 3.11 -15.94 17.31
C CYS A 138 2.17 -14.75 17.55
N PHE A 139 1.12 -14.95 18.35
CA PHE A 139 0.18 -13.89 18.70
C PHE A 139 0.86 -12.74 19.43
N GLY A 140 1.74 -13.02 20.38
CA GLY A 140 2.51 -12.02 21.12
C GLY A 140 3.37 -11.15 20.19
N TYR A 141 4.11 -11.79 19.28
CA TYR A 141 4.95 -11.08 18.31
C TYR A 141 4.13 -10.30 17.28
N ALA A 142 3.05 -10.87 16.76
CA ALA A 142 2.14 -10.19 15.85
C ALA A 142 1.53 -8.94 16.48
N LYS A 143 1.11 -9.02 17.74
CA LYS A 143 0.55 -7.90 18.48
C LYS A 143 1.56 -6.77 18.70
N GLN A 144 2.79 -7.10 19.09
CA GLN A 144 3.86 -6.11 19.23
C GLN A 144 4.15 -5.40 17.91
N TYR A 145 4.26 -6.15 16.81
CA TYR A 145 4.52 -5.61 15.49
C TYR A 145 3.37 -4.72 15.01
N LEU A 146 2.12 -5.15 15.18
CA LEU A 146 0.93 -4.35 14.83
C LEU A 146 0.88 -3.04 15.63
N MET A 147 1.24 -3.06 16.92
CA MET A 147 1.28 -1.85 17.75
C MET A 147 2.33 -0.85 17.26
N ILE A 148 3.53 -1.32 16.91
CA ILE A 148 4.59 -0.50 16.35
C ILE A 148 4.14 0.13 15.01
N MET A 149 3.52 -0.66 14.14
CA MET A 149 3.01 -0.17 12.85
C MET A 149 1.90 0.87 13.02
N ASN A 150 0.98 0.68 13.95
CA ASN A 150 -0.04 1.68 14.29
C ASN A 150 0.60 2.98 14.82
N MET A 151 1.60 2.88 15.68
CA MET A 151 2.33 4.05 16.21
C MET A 151 3.04 4.82 15.09
N LEU A 152 3.65 4.12 14.14
CA LEU A 152 4.27 4.71 12.95
C LEU A 152 3.24 5.40 12.05
N MET A 153 2.07 4.79 11.81
CA MET A 153 0.98 5.38 11.03
C MET A 153 0.46 6.67 11.68
N VAL A 154 0.25 6.67 13.00
CA VAL A 154 -0.17 7.86 13.76
C VAL A 154 0.90 8.95 13.69
N ASN A 155 2.17 8.60 13.83
CA ASN A 155 3.28 9.57 13.79
C ASN A 155 3.41 10.22 12.39
N LEU A 156 3.22 9.46 11.32
CA LEU A 156 3.20 9.98 9.95
C LEU A 156 2.05 10.98 9.71
N ILE A 157 0.91 10.82 10.39
CA ILE A 157 -0.24 11.73 10.27
C ILE A 157 -0.01 12.99 11.10
N THR A 158 0.54 12.84 12.32
CA THR A 158 0.68 13.95 13.27
C THR A 158 1.93 14.81 13.02
N ASN A 159 2.99 14.26 12.45
CA ASN A 159 4.28 14.92 12.25
C ASN A 159 4.42 15.64 10.89
N LYS A 160 3.31 16.09 10.29
CA LYS A 160 3.38 17.03 9.15
C LYS A 160 3.76 18.43 9.68
N LYS A 161 5.06 18.61 9.87
CA LYS A 161 5.67 19.95 9.84
C LYS A 161 6.22 20.24 8.45
#